data_df40e42eaa6f97ab01cbee65516673ea
#
_entry.id   df40e42eaa6f97ab01cbee65516673ea
#
_cell.length_a   1.000
_cell.length_b   1.000
_cell.length_c   1.000
_cell.angle_alpha   90.00
_cell.angle_beta   90.00
_cell.angle_gamma   90.00
#
_symmetry.space_group_name_H-M   'P 1'
#
loop_
_entity.id
_entity.type
_entity.pdbx_description
1 polymer ?
#
loop_
_entity_poly.entity_id
_entity_poly.type
_entity_poly.pdbx_seq_one_letter_code
_entity_poly.pdbx_strand_id
1 'polypeptide(L)'
;MEQSLKKYVTTWGNAISIADRRPENYAKDLTLRYPIRPMFDGDSIKITLDNFCGTEPVTITRVFVADSADSARAIVEETSTPATFCGDSSVTIPAGEAIVSDAIPFSVVRGNDISVSFYLGEFTQMRSAVLITGPLSKGYYAVGDYAQRSVLPLDFTRNTNWFYFLSNVELYTESTNRAVICYGDSITSQAWPDYLTLRLFQEDITHTAIVRRAASGTRILRQYDNITYDSYGLKGSIRFPREAKVSGADSIIIQHGINDIIHPVGTEVNPFRPWSDLPTADELIQGLRQYITQAKEYGLKVYMGTLLPIYGWRTYEPFRDELRRAVNEWIRKTAEIEGCIDFDKALCDSANPAAFAKEYDSGDHLHPSLAAYERMAAEVPESLLRLLSICPPK
;
A
#
# COMPACT_ATOMS: atom_id res chain seq x y z
N MET A 1 -0.21 -33.87 -20.25
CA MET A 1 -0.55 -32.66 -19.48
C MET A 1 0.77 -31.94 -19.23
N GLU A 2 1.01 -30.83 -19.90
CA GLU A 2 2.15 -29.98 -19.54
C GLU A 2 1.94 -29.52 -18.10
N GLN A 3 2.91 -29.79 -17.24
CA GLN A 3 2.92 -29.23 -15.90
C GLN A 3 3.00 -27.69 -16.05
N SER A 4 1.94 -27.01 -15.69
CA SER A 4 1.94 -25.55 -15.64
C SER A 4 3.07 -25.08 -14.70
N LEU A 5 3.90 -24.17 -15.20
CA LEU A 5 4.97 -23.60 -14.39
C LEU A 5 4.39 -22.73 -13.29
N LYS A 6 4.82 -22.93 -12.05
CA LYS A 6 4.40 -22.14 -10.88
C LYS A 6 5.56 -21.28 -10.36
N LYS A 7 5.22 -20.16 -9.74
CA LYS A 7 6.15 -19.23 -9.07
C LYS A 7 5.45 -18.58 -7.87
N TYR A 8 6.23 -17.94 -7.00
CA TYR A 8 5.65 -17.06 -6.00
C TYR A 8 5.26 -15.71 -6.63
N VAL A 9 4.02 -15.28 -6.37
CA VAL A 9 3.47 -13.99 -6.78
C VAL A 9 2.82 -13.33 -5.58
N THR A 10 3.10 -12.06 -5.35
CA THR A 10 2.48 -11.29 -4.29
C THR A 10 1.00 -11.10 -4.60
N THR A 11 0.13 -11.63 -3.75
CA THR A 11 -1.33 -11.49 -3.87
C THR A 11 -1.86 -10.29 -3.09
N TRP A 12 -1.12 -9.86 -2.06
CA TRP A 12 -1.43 -8.73 -1.21
C TRP A 12 -0.15 -8.11 -0.64
N GLY A 13 -0.15 -6.81 -0.42
CA GLY A 13 0.97 -6.16 0.23
C GLY A 13 0.71 -4.71 0.58
N ASN A 14 1.49 -4.21 1.54
CA ASN A 14 1.50 -2.83 2.00
C ASN A 14 2.93 -2.27 2.04
N ALA A 15 3.03 -0.94 2.02
CA ALA A 15 4.22 -0.24 2.47
C ALA A 15 4.44 -0.46 3.98
N ILE A 16 5.67 -0.25 4.43
CA ILE A 16 5.97 -0.07 5.86
C ILE A 16 6.49 1.35 6.06
N SER A 17 5.85 2.07 6.95
CA SER A 17 6.17 3.44 7.32
C SER A 17 6.23 3.59 8.83
N ILE A 18 6.33 4.81 9.32
CA ILE A 18 6.37 5.10 10.75
C ILE A 18 4.94 5.23 11.27
N ALA A 19 4.55 4.35 12.20
CA ALA A 19 3.18 4.19 12.67
C ALA A 19 2.62 5.43 13.38
N ASP A 20 3.41 6.12 14.18
CA ASP A 20 2.90 7.18 15.03
C ASP A 20 3.92 8.34 15.13
N ARG A 21 3.38 9.51 15.46
CA ARG A 21 4.13 10.70 15.83
C ARG A 21 4.71 10.62 17.24
N ARG A 22 4.34 9.61 18.02
CA ARG A 22 4.83 9.39 19.38
C ARG A 22 6.04 8.48 19.33
N PRO A 23 7.14 8.81 20.01
CA PRO A 23 8.36 8.03 19.97
C PRO A 23 8.25 6.66 20.65
N GLU A 24 7.22 6.42 21.46
CA GLU A 24 7.19 5.31 22.42
C GLU A 24 5.85 4.57 22.37
N ASN A 25 5.56 3.90 21.27
CA ASN A 25 4.44 2.95 21.22
C ASN A 25 4.97 1.54 21.34
N TYR A 26 4.57 0.87 22.42
CA TYR A 26 4.89 -0.53 22.66
C TYR A 26 3.61 -1.32 22.89
N ALA A 27 3.60 -2.57 22.44
CA ALA A 27 2.58 -3.53 22.76
C ALA A 27 3.22 -4.76 23.43
N LYS A 28 2.47 -5.40 24.32
CA LYS A 28 2.79 -6.67 24.94
C LYS A 28 1.51 -7.47 25.11
N ASP A 29 1.60 -8.79 25.02
CA ASP A 29 0.47 -9.69 25.17
C ASP A 29 -0.68 -9.32 24.21
N LEU A 30 -0.34 -9.13 22.93
CA LEU A 30 -1.26 -8.63 21.91
C LEU A 30 -1.33 -9.57 20.72
N THR A 31 -2.54 -9.95 20.33
CA THR A 31 -2.80 -10.60 19.03
C THR A 31 -3.26 -9.58 18.01
N LEU A 32 -2.65 -9.60 16.83
CA LEU A 32 -3.07 -8.88 15.63
C LEU A 32 -3.58 -9.89 14.60
N ARG A 33 -4.70 -9.59 13.93
CA ARG A 33 -5.30 -10.42 12.87
C ARG A 33 -5.69 -9.56 11.67
N TYR A 34 -5.17 -9.92 10.51
CA TYR A 34 -5.40 -9.22 9.25
C TYR A 34 -6.04 -10.14 8.24
N PRO A 35 -7.36 -9.96 7.95
CA PRO A 35 -8.02 -10.60 6.82
C PRO A 35 -7.45 -10.09 5.50
N ILE A 36 -7.24 -11.00 4.56
CA ILE A 36 -6.64 -10.72 3.26
C ILE A 36 -7.45 -11.46 2.21
N ARG A 37 -7.81 -10.76 1.13
CA ARG A 37 -8.48 -11.34 -0.04
C ARG A 37 -7.47 -11.77 -1.09
N PRO A 38 -7.25 -13.08 -1.27
CA PRO A 38 -6.31 -13.57 -2.28
C PRO A 38 -6.84 -13.34 -3.69
N MET A 39 -5.95 -13.00 -4.60
CA MET A 39 -6.29 -12.75 -6.01
C MET A 39 -6.10 -13.97 -6.91
N PHE A 40 -5.48 -15.02 -6.39
CA PHE A 40 -5.17 -16.25 -7.13
C PHE A 40 -5.45 -17.47 -6.26
N ASP A 41 -5.65 -18.63 -6.90
CA ASP A 41 -5.48 -19.92 -6.26
C ASP A 41 -4.00 -20.19 -6.01
N GLY A 42 -3.69 -20.92 -4.95
CA GLY A 42 -2.31 -21.28 -4.61
C GLY A 42 -2.21 -22.45 -3.63
N ASP A 43 -1.06 -23.11 -3.60
CA ASP A 43 -0.83 -24.30 -2.79
C ASP A 43 0.08 -24.02 -1.58
N SER A 44 0.73 -22.86 -1.55
CA SER A 44 1.66 -22.49 -0.50
C SER A 44 1.72 -20.97 -0.37
N ILE A 45 1.94 -20.52 0.86
CA ILE A 45 2.02 -19.10 1.24
C ILE A 45 3.41 -18.78 1.74
N LYS A 46 3.90 -17.58 1.44
CA LYS A 46 4.99 -16.91 2.16
C LYS A 46 4.51 -15.58 2.69
N ILE A 47 4.96 -15.24 3.90
CA ILE A 47 4.63 -13.99 4.57
C ILE A 47 5.92 -13.21 4.80
N THR A 48 5.93 -11.92 4.50
CA THR A 48 7.02 -11.03 4.89
C THR A 48 6.60 -10.19 6.08
N LEU A 49 7.36 -10.32 7.17
CA LEU A 49 7.29 -9.47 8.34
C LEU A 49 8.43 -8.46 8.29
N ASP A 50 8.16 -7.21 8.64
CA ASP A 50 8.98 -6.08 8.27
C ASP A 50 9.09 -5.05 9.39
N ASN A 51 10.30 -4.85 9.89
CA ASN A 51 10.66 -3.88 10.92
C ASN A 51 11.48 -2.70 10.35
N PHE A 52 11.25 -2.33 9.09
CA PHE A 52 12.03 -1.34 8.36
C PHE A 52 12.13 0.02 9.06
N CYS A 53 11.06 0.47 9.70
CA CYS A 53 11.02 1.74 10.42
C CYS A 53 11.31 1.59 11.91
N GLY A 54 11.56 0.38 12.40
CA GLY A 54 11.93 0.12 13.78
C GLY A 54 13.31 0.68 14.13
N THR A 55 13.49 1.08 15.38
CA THR A 55 14.77 1.55 15.94
C THR A 55 15.40 0.53 16.87
N GLU A 56 14.69 -0.56 17.15
CA GLU A 56 15.16 -1.70 17.95
C GLU A 56 14.62 -3.02 17.36
N PRO A 57 15.21 -4.18 17.69
CA PRO A 57 14.67 -5.46 17.28
C PRO A 57 13.27 -5.70 17.84
N VAL A 58 12.41 -6.38 17.06
CA VAL A 58 11.07 -6.79 17.50
C VAL A 58 10.93 -8.29 17.42
N THR A 59 10.27 -8.93 18.40
CA THR A 59 10.03 -10.35 18.43
C THR A 59 8.55 -10.65 18.19
N ILE A 60 8.28 -11.41 17.13
CA ILE A 60 6.95 -11.97 16.87
C ILE A 60 6.96 -13.41 17.40
N THR A 61 6.16 -13.67 18.42
CA THR A 61 6.21 -14.94 19.15
C THR A 61 5.60 -16.09 18.36
N ARG A 62 4.53 -15.84 17.62
CA ARG A 62 3.83 -16.82 16.77
C ARG A 62 3.13 -16.14 15.60
N VAL A 63 3.07 -16.85 14.49
CA VAL A 63 2.33 -16.43 13.28
C VAL A 63 1.53 -17.62 12.76
N PHE A 64 0.27 -17.37 12.39
CA PHE A 64 -0.62 -18.37 11.80
C PHE A 64 -1.32 -17.82 10.58
N VAL A 65 -1.61 -18.70 9.63
CA VAL A 65 -2.53 -18.45 8.51
C VAL A 65 -3.71 -19.40 8.67
N ALA A 66 -4.91 -18.89 8.42
CA ALA A 66 -6.15 -19.69 8.45
C ALA A 66 -7.15 -19.14 7.45
N ASP A 67 -8.13 -19.94 7.04
CA ASP A 67 -9.30 -19.42 6.33
C ASP A 67 -10.08 -18.48 7.25
N SER A 68 -10.53 -17.35 6.70
CA SER A 68 -11.44 -16.46 7.42
C SER A 68 -12.84 -17.09 7.47
N ALA A 69 -13.48 -17.02 8.64
CA ALA A 69 -14.88 -17.39 8.78
C ALA A 69 -15.81 -16.23 8.39
N ASP A 70 -17.13 -16.41 8.52
CA ASP A 70 -18.18 -15.47 8.11
C ASP A 70 -17.99 -14.03 8.62
N SER A 71 -17.33 -13.85 9.77
CA SER A 71 -16.91 -12.53 10.22
C SER A 71 -15.41 -12.35 10.01
N ALA A 72 -15.00 -11.20 9.51
CA ALA A 72 -13.61 -10.90 9.20
C ALA A 72 -12.63 -10.99 10.40
N ARG A 73 -13.13 -11.07 11.64
CA ARG A 73 -12.35 -11.27 12.87
C ARG A 73 -12.29 -12.73 13.33
N ALA A 74 -13.05 -13.62 12.68
CA ALA A 74 -13.07 -15.06 12.99
C ALA A 74 -12.29 -15.83 11.92
N ILE A 75 -11.75 -16.99 12.34
CA ILE A 75 -11.07 -17.94 11.47
C ILE A 75 -11.70 -19.31 11.63
N VAL A 76 -11.52 -20.14 10.63
CA VAL A 76 -11.80 -21.60 10.70
C VAL A 76 -10.61 -22.25 11.41
N GLU A 77 -10.76 -22.55 12.70
CA GLU A 77 -9.66 -22.96 13.59
C GLU A 77 -8.92 -24.21 13.09
N GLU A 78 -9.65 -25.12 12.46
CA GLU A 78 -9.15 -26.38 11.91
C GLU A 78 -8.19 -26.18 10.73
N THR A 79 -8.26 -25.03 10.05
CA THR A 79 -7.36 -24.67 8.94
C THR A 79 -6.12 -23.95 9.41
N SER A 80 -6.04 -23.59 10.70
CA SER A 80 -4.96 -22.77 11.25
C SER A 80 -3.60 -23.47 11.13
N THR A 81 -2.75 -22.90 10.29
CA THR A 81 -1.42 -23.44 9.95
C THR A 81 -0.34 -22.49 10.46
N PRO A 82 0.65 -22.98 11.24
CA PRO A 82 1.72 -22.14 11.74
C PRO A 82 2.67 -21.71 10.60
N ALA A 83 3.13 -20.47 10.66
CA ALA A 83 4.28 -20.03 9.89
C ALA A 83 5.55 -20.24 10.71
N THR A 84 6.62 -20.66 10.03
CA THR A 84 7.95 -20.77 10.61
C THR A 84 8.94 -19.87 9.90
N PHE A 85 10.06 -19.59 10.56
CA PHE A 85 11.15 -18.76 10.05
C PHE A 85 12.47 -19.51 10.31
N CYS A 86 13.05 -20.08 9.26
CA CYS A 86 14.16 -21.01 9.34
C CYS A 86 13.88 -22.21 10.29
N GLY A 87 12.63 -22.68 10.31
CA GLY A 87 12.15 -23.78 11.14
C GLY A 87 11.63 -23.36 12.53
N ASP A 88 11.88 -22.15 13.00
CA ASP A 88 11.43 -21.65 14.29
C ASP A 88 10.04 -20.99 14.20
N SER A 89 9.20 -21.21 15.23
CA SER A 89 7.85 -20.61 15.31
C SER A 89 7.87 -19.15 15.78
N SER A 90 8.97 -18.69 16.32
CA SER A 90 9.20 -17.30 16.77
C SER A 90 10.28 -16.67 15.92
N VAL A 91 10.20 -15.37 15.71
CA VAL A 91 11.20 -14.63 14.95
C VAL A 91 11.51 -13.29 15.59
N THR A 92 12.81 -12.96 15.67
CA THR A 92 13.28 -11.62 16.05
C THR A 92 13.78 -10.92 14.80
N ILE A 93 13.18 -9.79 14.48
CA ILE A 93 13.46 -8.98 13.28
C ILE A 93 14.30 -7.78 13.73
N PRO A 94 15.56 -7.66 13.28
CA PRO A 94 16.39 -6.49 13.58
C PRO A 94 15.74 -5.18 13.13
N ALA A 95 16.16 -4.07 13.73
CA ALA A 95 15.78 -2.73 13.27
C ALA A 95 16.21 -2.51 11.82
N GLY A 96 15.32 -1.98 10.98
CA GLY A 96 15.60 -1.72 9.56
C GLY A 96 15.47 -2.93 8.63
N GLU A 97 15.20 -4.13 9.15
CA GLU A 97 15.20 -5.37 8.39
C GLU A 97 13.79 -5.94 8.18
N ALA A 98 13.70 -6.88 7.25
CA ALA A 98 12.51 -7.68 7.01
C ALA A 98 12.90 -9.16 6.92
N ILE A 99 11.96 -10.04 7.25
CA ILE A 99 12.15 -11.49 7.18
C ILE A 99 10.98 -12.14 6.45
N VAL A 100 11.29 -13.14 5.63
CA VAL A 100 10.29 -13.94 4.91
C VAL A 100 10.13 -15.27 5.63
N SER A 101 8.88 -15.72 5.81
CA SER A 101 8.61 -17.05 6.38
C SER A 101 9.12 -18.17 5.48
N ASP A 102 9.30 -19.35 6.06
CA ASP A 102 9.36 -20.58 5.29
C ASP A 102 8.07 -20.73 4.46
N ALA A 103 8.09 -21.61 3.45
CA ALA A 103 6.90 -21.93 2.69
C ALA A 103 5.86 -22.63 3.58
N ILE A 104 4.69 -22.02 3.72
CA ILE A 104 3.58 -22.52 4.53
C ILE A 104 2.69 -23.37 3.60
N PRO A 105 2.58 -24.69 3.79
CA PRO A 105 1.64 -25.51 3.01
C PRO A 105 0.20 -25.13 3.36
N PHE A 106 -0.45 -24.37 2.49
CA PHE A 106 -1.80 -23.87 2.70
C PHE A 106 -2.50 -23.69 1.35
N SER A 107 -3.63 -24.37 1.18
CA SER A 107 -4.42 -24.26 -0.05
C SER A 107 -5.26 -22.99 -0.01
N VAL A 108 -5.10 -22.15 -1.01
CA VAL A 108 -5.80 -20.87 -1.14
C VAL A 108 -6.69 -20.90 -2.36
N VAL A 109 -7.92 -20.44 -2.20
CA VAL A 109 -8.88 -20.25 -3.30
C VAL A 109 -9.08 -18.75 -3.52
N ARG A 110 -9.01 -18.32 -4.77
CA ARG A 110 -9.22 -16.91 -5.17
C ARG A 110 -10.53 -16.36 -4.59
N GLY A 111 -10.44 -15.24 -3.90
CA GLY A 111 -11.62 -14.55 -3.35
C GLY A 111 -12.10 -15.07 -2.00
N ASN A 112 -11.65 -16.25 -1.54
CA ASN A 112 -11.89 -16.70 -0.18
C ASN A 112 -10.89 -16.05 0.75
N ASP A 113 -11.37 -15.21 1.66
CA ASP A 113 -10.50 -14.47 2.55
C ASP A 113 -9.73 -15.43 3.46
N ILE A 114 -8.43 -15.16 3.61
CA ILE A 114 -7.55 -15.79 4.59
C ILE A 114 -7.18 -14.76 5.66
N SER A 115 -6.84 -15.22 6.85
CA SER A 115 -6.37 -14.35 7.94
C SER A 115 -4.94 -14.66 8.30
N VAL A 116 -4.09 -13.64 8.34
CA VAL A 116 -2.77 -13.69 8.97
C VAL A 116 -2.92 -13.19 10.40
N SER A 117 -2.64 -14.04 11.37
CA SER A 117 -2.70 -13.73 12.80
C SER A 117 -1.33 -13.88 13.41
N PHE A 118 -0.90 -12.91 14.23
CA PHE A 118 0.34 -13.05 14.98
C PHE A 118 0.24 -12.49 16.40
N TYR A 119 1.03 -13.06 17.29
CA TYR A 119 1.04 -12.75 18.69
C TYR A 119 2.38 -12.13 19.12
N LEU A 120 2.27 -11.04 19.85
CA LEU A 120 3.36 -10.29 20.46
C LEU A 120 3.39 -10.60 21.96
N GLY A 121 4.19 -11.59 22.37
CA GLY A 121 4.27 -12.00 23.78
C GLY A 121 5.11 -11.09 24.65
N GLU A 122 6.09 -10.42 24.04
CA GLU A 122 7.04 -9.53 24.72
C GLU A 122 6.79 -8.05 24.37
N PHE A 123 7.41 -7.13 25.11
CA PHE A 123 7.37 -5.72 24.76
C PHE A 123 7.93 -5.51 23.36
N THR A 124 7.08 -5.04 22.46
CA THR A 124 7.36 -4.87 21.04
C THR A 124 7.14 -3.44 20.65
N GLN A 125 8.15 -2.82 20.04
CA GLN A 125 8.04 -1.46 19.50
C GLN A 125 7.07 -1.47 18.30
N MET A 126 5.98 -0.72 18.38
CA MET A 126 4.93 -0.65 17.36
C MET A 126 5.18 0.49 16.36
N ARG A 127 6.41 0.57 15.82
CA ARG A 127 6.81 1.68 14.95
C ARG A 127 6.67 1.37 13.46
N SER A 128 6.92 0.12 13.07
CA SER A 128 6.86 -0.32 11.67
C SER A 128 5.44 -0.70 11.27
N ALA A 129 4.72 0.24 10.66
CA ALA A 129 3.34 0.03 10.22
C ALA A 129 2.91 1.03 9.14
N VAL A 130 1.72 0.83 8.60
CA VAL A 130 1.08 1.77 7.69
C VAL A 130 -0.41 1.90 8.01
N LEU A 131 -0.92 3.12 7.90
CA LEU A 131 -2.35 3.39 7.96
C LEU A 131 -2.93 3.26 6.55
N ILE A 132 -3.86 2.32 6.38
CA ILE A 132 -4.60 2.13 5.14
C ILE A 132 -6.09 2.10 5.41
N THR A 133 -6.87 2.56 4.45
CA THR A 133 -8.33 2.51 4.53
C THR A 133 -8.93 1.99 3.22
N GLY A 134 -10.09 1.37 3.34
CA GLY A 134 -10.82 0.84 2.20
C GLY A 134 -11.72 -0.34 2.58
N PRO A 135 -12.57 -0.80 1.68
CA PRO A 135 -13.49 -1.90 1.95
C PRO A 135 -12.80 -3.23 2.25
N LEU A 136 -11.55 -3.43 1.80
CA LEU A 136 -10.73 -4.63 2.05
C LEU A 136 -9.61 -4.40 3.06
N SER A 137 -9.55 -3.23 3.70
CA SER A 137 -8.42 -2.77 4.52
C SER A 137 -8.83 -2.63 5.99
N LYS A 138 -9.06 -3.77 6.65
CA LYS A 138 -9.44 -3.84 8.05
C LYS A 138 -8.59 -4.86 8.79
N GLY A 139 -8.09 -4.49 9.97
CA GLY A 139 -7.43 -5.38 10.90
C GLY A 139 -8.16 -5.45 12.23
N TYR A 140 -7.79 -6.41 13.05
CA TYR A 140 -8.36 -6.62 14.37
C TYR A 140 -7.25 -6.92 15.37
N TYR A 141 -7.44 -6.54 16.63
CA TYR A 141 -6.52 -6.88 17.70
C TYR A 141 -7.25 -7.17 19.00
N ALA A 142 -6.63 -7.98 19.83
CA ALA A 142 -7.09 -8.29 21.17
C ALA A 142 -5.89 -8.51 22.10
N VAL A 143 -6.03 -8.15 23.39
CA VAL A 143 -5.06 -8.47 24.43
C VAL A 143 -5.15 -9.96 24.73
N GLY A 144 -4.01 -10.65 24.76
CA GLY A 144 -3.90 -12.11 24.96
C GLY A 144 -3.49 -12.84 23.68
N ASP A 145 -3.12 -14.14 23.84
CA ASP A 145 -2.75 -15.03 22.74
C ASP A 145 -3.98 -15.72 22.13
N TYR A 146 -4.46 -15.15 21.05
CA TYR A 146 -5.59 -15.66 20.26
C TYR A 146 -5.20 -15.93 18.80
N ALA A 147 -3.90 -15.99 18.50
CA ALA A 147 -3.44 -16.10 17.12
C ALA A 147 -4.03 -17.32 16.38
N GLN A 148 -4.24 -18.43 17.10
CA GLN A 148 -4.80 -19.68 16.58
C GLN A 148 -6.29 -19.89 16.94
N ARG A 149 -6.89 -19.02 17.75
CA ARG A 149 -8.27 -19.19 18.21
C ARG A 149 -9.28 -18.72 17.17
N SER A 150 -10.40 -19.44 17.09
CA SER A 150 -11.48 -19.17 16.15
C SER A 150 -11.92 -17.68 16.21
N VAL A 151 -12.22 -17.17 17.39
CA VAL A 151 -12.74 -15.80 17.55
C VAL A 151 -11.88 -15.00 18.52
N LEU A 152 -11.58 -13.75 18.19
CA LEU A 152 -11.03 -12.80 19.13
C LEU A 152 -12.10 -12.40 20.17
N PRO A 153 -11.78 -12.26 21.47
CA PRO A 153 -12.74 -11.92 22.50
C PRO A 153 -13.43 -10.58 22.23
N LEU A 154 -14.76 -10.54 22.31
CA LEU A 154 -15.54 -9.32 22.02
C LEU A 154 -15.18 -8.15 22.92
N ASP A 155 -14.97 -8.38 24.20
CA ASP A 155 -14.68 -7.34 25.19
C ASP A 155 -13.37 -6.59 24.92
N PHE A 156 -12.41 -7.26 24.29
CA PHE A 156 -11.08 -6.72 23.99
C PHE A 156 -10.82 -6.49 22.52
N THR A 157 -11.64 -7.06 21.62
CA THR A 157 -11.44 -6.92 20.18
C THR A 157 -11.68 -5.48 19.74
N ARG A 158 -10.72 -4.94 19.04
CA ARG A 158 -10.79 -3.62 18.41
C ARG A 158 -10.49 -3.73 16.94
N ASN A 159 -11.13 -2.87 16.15
CA ASN A 159 -10.78 -2.68 14.76
C ASN A 159 -9.56 -1.76 14.66
N THR A 160 -8.75 -1.97 13.64
CA THR A 160 -7.65 -1.07 13.31
C THR A 160 -7.52 -0.94 11.79
N ASN A 161 -7.10 0.22 11.36
CA ASN A 161 -6.63 0.48 10.00
C ASN A 161 -5.10 0.56 9.94
N TRP A 162 -4.42 0.38 11.07
CA TRP A 162 -2.98 0.23 11.15
C TRP A 162 -2.58 -1.22 10.91
N PHE A 163 -1.76 -1.43 9.89
CA PHE A 163 -1.15 -2.72 9.56
C PHE A 163 0.29 -2.70 10.01
N TYR A 164 0.55 -3.41 11.10
CA TYR A 164 1.87 -3.52 11.72
C TYR A 164 2.63 -4.70 11.12
N PHE A 165 3.89 -4.51 10.80
CA PHE A 165 4.87 -5.50 10.37
C PHE A 165 4.54 -6.28 9.10
N LEU A 166 3.29 -6.55 8.76
CA LEU A 166 2.91 -7.35 7.61
C LEU A 166 3.06 -6.54 6.31
N SER A 167 4.05 -6.87 5.49
CA SER A 167 4.34 -6.15 4.24
C SER A 167 3.97 -6.91 2.96
N ASN A 168 4.07 -8.26 2.95
CA ASN A 168 3.68 -9.08 1.81
C ASN A 168 3.01 -10.37 2.22
N VAL A 169 2.10 -10.83 1.36
CA VAL A 169 1.62 -12.22 1.28
C VAL A 169 1.78 -12.69 -0.15
N GLU A 170 2.58 -13.73 -0.34
CA GLU A 170 2.89 -14.32 -1.62
C GLU A 170 2.28 -15.72 -1.71
N LEU A 171 1.75 -16.07 -2.89
CA LEU A 171 1.23 -17.39 -3.18
C LEU A 171 2.09 -18.11 -4.20
N TYR A 172 2.34 -19.40 -3.99
CA TYR A 172 2.89 -20.28 -5.02
C TYR A 172 1.76 -20.66 -5.97
N THR A 173 1.76 -20.03 -7.14
CA THR A 173 0.64 -20.01 -8.08
C THR A 173 1.13 -20.11 -9.53
N GLU A 174 0.20 -20.13 -10.47
CA GLU A 174 0.51 -20.17 -11.91
C GLU A 174 1.46 -19.05 -12.34
N SER A 175 2.45 -19.37 -13.16
CA SER A 175 3.48 -18.41 -13.60
C SER A 175 2.94 -17.28 -14.47
N THR A 176 1.73 -17.41 -15.00
CA THR A 176 1.00 -16.37 -15.74
C THR A 176 0.42 -15.31 -14.82
N ASN A 177 0.26 -15.60 -13.53
CA ASN A 177 -0.22 -14.63 -12.55
C ASN A 177 0.85 -13.55 -12.28
N ARG A 178 0.37 -12.33 -12.04
CA ARG A 178 1.20 -11.14 -11.88
C ARG A 178 0.64 -10.17 -10.86
N ALA A 179 1.44 -9.18 -10.47
CA ALA A 179 1.04 -8.10 -9.60
C ALA A 179 1.20 -6.73 -10.27
N VAL A 180 0.33 -5.80 -9.92
CA VAL A 180 0.42 -4.36 -10.24
C VAL A 180 0.63 -3.61 -8.94
N ILE A 181 1.68 -2.81 -8.87
CA ILE A 181 2.00 -2.00 -7.69
C ILE A 181 1.26 -0.67 -7.78
N CYS A 182 0.57 -0.27 -6.71
CA CYS A 182 0.01 1.06 -6.53
C CYS A 182 0.90 1.82 -5.52
N TYR A 183 1.76 2.71 -6.02
CA TYR A 183 2.72 3.47 -5.22
C TYR A 183 2.27 4.91 -5.02
N GLY A 184 2.36 5.42 -3.77
CA GLY A 184 1.97 6.80 -3.50
C GLY A 184 1.99 7.21 -2.04
N ASP A 185 1.17 8.21 -1.75
CA ASP A 185 0.98 8.84 -0.43
C ASP A 185 -0.37 8.49 0.20
N SER A 186 -0.99 9.43 0.97
CA SER A 186 -2.28 9.23 1.62
C SER A 186 -3.42 8.92 0.64
N ILE A 187 -3.40 9.47 -0.56
CA ILE A 187 -4.44 9.24 -1.57
C ILE A 187 -4.42 7.78 -2.01
N THR A 188 -3.23 7.19 -2.19
CA THR A 188 -3.07 5.78 -2.57
C THR A 188 -3.13 4.84 -1.37
N SER A 189 -2.79 5.28 -0.14
CA SER A 189 -2.98 4.46 1.07
C SER A 189 -4.45 4.31 1.46
N GLN A 190 -5.33 5.12 0.88
CA GLN A 190 -6.78 5.02 1.05
C GLN A 190 -7.41 4.08 0.00
N ALA A 191 -8.70 4.22 -0.28
CA ALA A 191 -9.56 3.16 -0.78
C ALA A 191 -9.43 2.78 -2.26
N TRP A 192 -8.85 3.63 -3.15
CA TRP A 192 -8.90 3.32 -4.58
C TRP A 192 -8.20 2.01 -5.00
N PRO A 193 -7.09 1.54 -4.35
CA PRO A 193 -6.54 0.24 -4.68
C PRO A 193 -7.46 -0.93 -4.27
N ASP A 194 -8.24 -0.77 -3.19
CA ASP A 194 -9.23 -1.76 -2.80
C ASP A 194 -10.39 -1.81 -3.82
N TYR A 195 -10.89 -0.65 -4.28
CA TYR A 195 -11.90 -0.61 -5.34
C TYR A 195 -11.36 -1.18 -6.66
N LEU A 196 -10.09 -0.96 -6.97
CA LEU A 196 -9.46 -1.60 -8.12
C LEU A 196 -9.42 -3.13 -7.97
N THR A 197 -9.10 -3.63 -6.77
CA THR A 197 -9.18 -5.06 -6.46
C THR A 197 -10.61 -5.59 -6.64
N LEU A 198 -11.63 -4.90 -6.12
CA LEU A 198 -13.03 -5.29 -6.29
C LEU A 198 -13.45 -5.30 -7.77
N ARG A 199 -12.99 -4.32 -8.56
CA ARG A 199 -13.20 -4.28 -10.00
C ARG A 199 -12.64 -5.53 -10.71
N LEU A 200 -11.46 -6.02 -10.31
CA LEU A 200 -10.90 -7.26 -10.87
C LEU A 200 -11.81 -8.48 -10.62
N PHE A 201 -12.50 -8.53 -9.48
CA PHE A 201 -13.49 -9.58 -9.20
C PHE A 201 -14.76 -9.39 -10.04
N GLN A 202 -15.28 -8.16 -10.15
CA GLN A 202 -16.48 -7.83 -10.91
C GLN A 202 -16.32 -8.11 -12.42
N GLU A 203 -15.14 -7.85 -12.97
CA GLU A 203 -14.81 -8.04 -14.38
C GLU A 203 -14.20 -9.42 -14.69
N ASP A 204 -14.14 -10.31 -13.69
CA ASP A 204 -13.51 -11.64 -13.77
C ASP A 204 -12.07 -11.61 -14.34
N ILE A 205 -11.27 -10.66 -13.86
CA ILE A 205 -9.83 -10.59 -14.18
C ILE A 205 -9.09 -11.43 -13.14
N THR A 206 -8.63 -12.61 -13.55
CA THR A 206 -8.15 -13.65 -12.62
C THR A 206 -6.64 -13.71 -12.45
N HIS A 207 -5.88 -13.04 -13.33
CA HIS A 207 -4.42 -13.17 -13.39
C HIS A 207 -3.65 -11.98 -12.79
N THR A 208 -4.34 -11.04 -12.17
CA THR A 208 -3.73 -9.80 -11.69
C THR A 208 -4.07 -9.55 -10.22
N ALA A 209 -3.06 -9.24 -9.41
CA ALA A 209 -3.22 -8.74 -8.05
C ALA A 209 -2.87 -7.26 -7.97
N ILE A 210 -3.50 -6.55 -7.05
CA ILE A 210 -3.18 -5.15 -6.73
C ILE A 210 -2.41 -5.12 -5.42
N VAL A 211 -1.19 -4.58 -5.47
CA VAL A 211 -0.29 -4.48 -4.31
C VAL A 211 -0.09 -3.03 -3.96
N ARG A 212 -0.52 -2.63 -2.77
CA ARG A 212 -0.40 -1.25 -2.29
C ARG A 212 1.01 -0.99 -1.73
N ARG A 213 1.62 0.11 -2.16
CA ARG A 213 2.90 0.62 -1.64
C ARG A 213 2.76 2.12 -1.39
N ALA A 214 1.96 2.48 -0.39
CA ALA A 214 1.62 3.87 -0.15
C ALA A 214 1.66 4.21 1.33
N ALA A 215 2.14 5.40 1.65
CA ALA A 215 2.26 5.89 3.02
C ALA A 215 1.85 7.36 3.12
N SER A 216 0.92 7.64 4.04
CA SER A 216 0.34 8.97 4.23
C SER A 216 1.40 10.02 4.56
N GLY A 217 1.25 11.21 3.97
CA GLY A 217 2.10 12.38 4.26
C GLY A 217 3.47 12.36 3.60
N THR A 218 3.86 11.28 2.92
CA THR A 218 5.19 11.15 2.33
C THR A 218 5.38 12.08 1.13
N ARG A 219 6.62 12.54 0.94
CA ARG A 219 7.07 13.40 -0.14
C ARG A 219 8.10 12.67 -1.00
N ILE A 220 8.29 13.12 -2.22
CA ILE A 220 9.32 12.58 -3.13
C ILE A 220 10.70 13.06 -2.71
N LEU A 221 10.86 14.38 -2.50
CA LEU A 221 12.15 15.05 -2.42
C LEU A 221 12.65 15.27 -0.99
N ARG A 222 11.75 15.47 -0.04
CA ARG A 222 12.07 15.84 1.34
C ARG A 222 11.39 14.92 2.32
N GLN A 223 11.95 14.77 3.51
CA GLN A 223 11.25 14.15 4.63
C GLN A 223 11.31 15.08 5.85
N TYR A 224 10.41 14.84 6.79
CA TYR A 224 10.47 15.51 8.07
C TYR A 224 11.44 14.76 8.99
N ASP A 225 12.40 15.49 9.56
CA ASP A 225 13.45 14.95 10.43
C ASP A 225 13.24 15.38 11.89
N ASN A 226 11.99 15.49 12.32
CA ASN A 226 11.67 15.85 13.68
C ASN A 226 10.50 14.99 14.21
N ILE A 227 10.51 14.77 15.52
CA ILE A 227 9.60 13.89 16.23
C ILE A 227 8.11 14.20 15.98
N THR A 228 7.78 15.46 15.72
CA THR A 228 6.39 15.89 15.49
C THR A 228 5.82 15.37 14.18
N TYR A 229 6.67 15.09 13.18
CA TYR A 229 6.27 14.72 11.83
C TYR A 229 6.86 13.39 11.33
N ASP A 230 7.50 12.62 12.21
CA ASP A 230 8.07 11.31 11.87
C ASP A 230 7.05 10.40 11.18
N SER A 231 5.79 10.42 11.62
CA SER A 231 4.71 9.60 11.05
C SER A 231 4.32 9.98 9.61
N TYR A 232 4.87 11.07 9.04
CA TYR A 232 4.77 11.32 7.60
C TYR A 232 5.75 10.48 6.78
N GLY A 233 6.53 9.64 7.46
CA GLY A 233 7.35 8.61 6.85
C GLY A 233 8.58 9.12 6.12
N LEU A 234 9.30 8.15 5.59
CA LEU A 234 10.52 8.39 4.83
C LEU A 234 10.20 8.94 3.44
N LYS A 235 11.10 9.79 2.92
CA LYS A 235 10.96 10.32 1.55
C LYS A 235 11.02 9.21 0.49
N GLY A 236 10.45 9.51 -0.66
CA GLY A 236 10.30 8.55 -1.73
C GLY A 236 11.61 7.94 -2.24
N SER A 237 12.71 8.71 -2.27
CA SER A 237 14.02 8.19 -2.69
C SER A 237 14.59 7.10 -1.75
N ILE A 238 14.11 7.02 -0.51
CA ILE A 238 14.46 5.95 0.45
C ILE A 238 13.47 4.77 0.33
N ARG A 239 12.18 5.06 0.17
CA ARG A 239 11.13 4.04 0.12
C ARG A 239 11.10 3.28 -1.20
N PHE A 240 11.17 4.00 -2.32
CA PHE A 240 10.89 3.46 -3.66
C PHE A 240 11.78 2.26 -4.02
N PRO A 241 13.11 2.27 -3.83
CA PRO A 241 13.98 1.16 -4.22
C PRO A 241 13.62 -0.16 -3.56
N ARG A 242 12.96 -0.11 -2.42
CA ARG A 242 12.53 -1.25 -1.64
C ARG A 242 11.09 -1.66 -2.00
N GLU A 243 10.18 -0.70 -2.05
CA GLU A 243 8.75 -0.92 -2.22
C GLU A 243 8.37 -1.29 -3.66
N ALA A 244 9.19 -0.92 -4.65
CA ALA A 244 9.00 -1.32 -6.03
C ALA A 244 9.47 -2.77 -6.34
N LYS A 245 10.13 -3.44 -5.39
CA LYS A 245 10.54 -4.85 -5.53
C LYS A 245 9.46 -5.78 -4.97
N VAL A 246 8.56 -6.20 -5.83
CA VAL A 246 7.41 -7.06 -5.48
C VAL A 246 7.46 -8.32 -6.35
N SER A 247 7.40 -9.48 -5.70
CA SER A 247 7.41 -10.77 -6.42
C SER A 247 6.26 -10.88 -7.42
N GLY A 248 6.59 -11.15 -8.67
CA GLY A 248 5.63 -11.28 -9.76
C GLY A 248 5.04 -9.97 -10.28
N ALA A 249 5.50 -8.81 -9.80
CA ALA A 249 5.07 -7.54 -10.36
C ALA A 249 5.66 -7.32 -11.76
N ASP A 250 4.85 -6.81 -12.68
CA ASP A 250 5.25 -6.41 -14.02
C ASP A 250 4.92 -4.95 -14.35
N SER A 251 4.14 -4.30 -13.50
CA SER A 251 3.67 -2.93 -13.70
C SER A 251 3.55 -2.17 -12.37
N ILE A 252 3.73 -0.86 -12.45
CA ILE A 252 3.57 0.07 -11.33
C ILE A 252 2.75 1.29 -11.74
N ILE A 253 1.78 1.67 -10.90
CA ILE A 253 1.06 2.94 -10.99
C ILE A 253 1.63 3.86 -9.91
N ILE A 254 2.20 4.98 -10.32
CA ILE A 254 2.79 5.98 -9.42
C ILE A 254 1.85 7.18 -9.33
N GLN A 255 1.33 7.48 -8.13
CA GLN A 255 0.54 8.68 -7.84
C GLN A 255 1.12 9.31 -6.56
N HIS A 256 2.13 10.20 -6.72
CA HIS A 256 2.91 10.74 -5.61
C HIS A 256 3.44 12.13 -5.94
N GLY A 257 3.55 13.02 -4.94
CA GLY A 257 4.15 14.34 -5.08
C GLY A 257 3.28 15.50 -4.59
N ILE A 258 2.02 15.28 -4.28
CA ILE A 258 1.15 16.37 -3.81
C ILE A 258 1.64 16.97 -2.49
N ASN A 259 2.23 16.16 -1.61
CA ASN A 259 2.76 16.61 -0.32
C ASN A 259 4.02 17.48 -0.45
N ASP A 260 4.80 17.31 -1.52
CA ASP A 260 5.91 18.23 -1.82
C ASP A 260 5.39 19.65 -2.10
N ILE A 261 4.20 19.75 -2.69
CA ILE A 261 3.55 21.02 -3.05
C ILE A 261 2.85 21.68 -1.85
N ILE A 262 2.11 20.90 -1.05
CA ILE A 262 1.21 21.47 -0.04
C ILE A 262 1.82 21.61 1.36
N HIS A 263 2.92 20.92 1.66
CA HIS A 263 3.48 20.93 3.01
C HIS A 263 4.32 22.18 3.34
N PRO A 264 5.17 22.74 2.46
CA PRO A 264 5.94 23.94 2.77
C PRO A 264 5.01 25.13 3.01
N VAL A 265 5.18 25.84 4.12
CA VAL A 265 4.33 26.98 4.54
C VAL A 265 5.11 28.18 5.06
N GLY A 266 6.46 28.05 5.12
CA GLY A 266 7.34 29.08 5.70
C GLY A 266 7.59 28.88 7.19
N THR A 267 8.79 29.25 7.63
CA THR A 267 9.21 29.11 9.02
C THR A 267 8.44 30.01 9.97
N GLU A 268 7.86 31.08 9.47
CA GLU A 268 6.98 31.99 10.19
C GLU A 268 5.64 31.36 10.60
N VAL A 269 5.17 30.38 9.81
CA VAL A 269 3.96 29.60 10.07
C VAL A 269 4.30 28.32 10.85
N ASN A 270 5.36 27.63 10.40
CA ASN A 270 5.83 26.40 11.02
C ASN A 270 7.35 26.27 10.80
N PRO A 271 8.18 26.27 11.88
CA PRO A 271 9.63 26.26 11.76
C PRO A 271 10.21 25.00 11.10
N PHE A 272 9.41 23.94 10.99
CA PHE A 272 9.81 22.66 10.36
C PHE A 272 9.36 22.51 8.92
N ARG A 273 8.70 23.52 8.34
CA ARG A 273 8.13 23.50 6.99
C ARG A 273 8.53 24.73 6.18
N PRO A 274 9.83 24.95 5.98
CA PRO A 274 10.36 26.17 5.35
C PRO A 274 9.96 26.27 3.87
N TRP A 275 9.92 27.48 3.35
CA TRP A 275 9.72 27.74 1.92
C TRP A 275 10.80 27.13 1.04
N SER A 276 12.03 26.94 1.57
CA SER A 276 13.11 26.25 0.85
C SER A 276 12.80 24.80 0.49
N ASP A 277 11.77 24.21 1.09
CA ASP A 277 11.31 22.85 0.77
C ASP A 277 10.26 22.82 -0.37
N LEU A 278 9.72 23.98 -0.78
CA LEU A 278 8.81 24.07 -1.90
C LEU A 278 9.60 23.85 -3.20
N PRO A 279 9.28 22.78 -3.97
CA PRO A 279 10.02 22.49 -5.19
C PRO A 279 9.56 23.39 -6.35
N THR A 280 10.40 23.51 -7.36
CA THR A 280 9.99 23.85 -8.71
C THR A 280 9.33 22.63 -9.38
N ALA A 281 8.61 22.87 -10.49
CA ALA A 281 8.05 21.78 -11.29
C ALA A 281 9.16 20.85 -11.81
N ASP A 282 10.29 21.42 -12.26
CA ASP A 282 11.41 20.64 -12.78
C ASP A 282 12.04 19.74 -11.71
N GLU A 283 12.22 20.22 -10.47
CA GLU A 283 12.74 19.40 -9.37
C GLU A 283 11.80 18.22 -9.07
N LEU A 284 10.49 18.47 -9.04
CA LEU A 284 9.51 17.41 -8.78
C LEU A 284 9.47 16.39 -9.93
N ILE A 285 9.52 16.86 -11.17
CA ILE A 285 9.62 16.01 -12.37
C ILE A 285 10.89 15.18 -12.36
N GLN A 286 12.03 15.73 -11.94
CA GLN A 286 13.27 14.97 -11.81
C GLN A 286 13.15 13.87 -10.75
N GLY A 287 12.47 14.14 -9.62
CA GLY A 287 12.17 13.12 -8.62
C GLY A 287 11.31 11.98 -9.17
N LEU A 288 10.30 12.30 -9.98
CA LEU A 288 9.46 11.32 -10.66
C LEU A 288 10.24 10.52 -11.72
N ARG A 289 11.15 11.15 -12.46
CA ARG A 289 12.05 10.46 -13.40
C ARG A 289 12.96 9.45 -12.73
N GLN A 290 13.42 9.74 -11.51
CA GLN A 290 14.19 8.75 -10.74
C GLN A 290 13.36 7.50 -10.45
N TYR A 291 12.08 7.64 -10.11
CA TYR A 291 11.18 6.49 -9.96
C TYR A 291 11.01 5.72 -11.26
N ILE A 292 10.80 6.41 -12.38
CA ILE A 292 10.64 5.78 -13.70
C ILE A 292 11.89 4.97 -14.05
N THR A 293 13.08 5.54 -13.86
CA THR A 293 14.36 4.88 -14.13
C THR A 293 14.49 3.61 -13.29
N GLN A 294 14.31 3.71 -11.98
CA GLN A 294 14.42 2.56 -11.07
C GLN A 294 13.37 1.48 -11.34
N ALA A 295 12.12 1.88 -11.64
CA ALA A 295 11.06 0.93 -11.98
C ALA A 295 11.42 0.14 -13.24
N LYS A 296 11.95 0.81 -14.27
CA LYS A 296 12.41 0.16 -15.50
C LYS A 296 13.60 -0.77 -15.28
N GLU A 297 14.53 -0.40 -14.39
CA GLU A 297 15.64 -1.28 -13.97
C GLU A 297 15.13 -2.56 -13.30
N TYR A 298 13.98 -2.50 -12.63
CA TYR A 298 13.30 -3.68 -12.03
C TYR A 298 12.39 -4.42 -13.03
N GLY A 299 12.36 -4.00 -14.31
CA GLY A 299 11.55 -4.62 -15.35
C GLY A 299 10.07 -4.23 -15.30
N LEU A 300 9.71 -3.18 -14.59
CA LEU A 300 8.33 -2.74 -14.44
C LEU A 300 7.91 -1.81 -15.59
N LYS A 301 6.71 -1.99 -16.11
CA LYS A 301 6.00 -1.02 -16.94
C LYS A 301 5.47 0.09 -16.04
N VAL A 302 5.72 1.35 -16.39
CA VAL A 302 5.39 2.49 -15.55
C VAL A 302 4.15 3.22 -16.06
N TYR A 303 3.16 3.35 -15.22
CA TYR A 303 2.00 4.20 -15.40
C TYR A 303 2.01 5.30 -14.34
N MET A 304 1.54 6.50 -14.68
CA MET A 304 1.47 7.59 -13.71
C MET A 304 0.07 8.15 -13.60
N GLY A 305 -0.41 8.28 -12.37
CA GLY A 305 -1.60 9.03 -12.03
C GLY A 305 -1.29 10.52 -11.87
N THR A 306 -2.15 11.39 -12.42
CA THR A 306 -2.04 12.85 -12.22
C THR A 306 -2.34 13.23 -10.77
N LEU A 307 -1.74 14.32 -10.30
CA LEU A 307 -1.98 14.90 -8.98
C LEU A 307 -3.36 15.54 -8.92
N LEU A 308 -4.11 15.27 -7.86
CA LEU A 308 -5.52 15.67 -7.72
C LEU A 308 -5.70 17.17 -7.44
N PRO A 309 -6.91 17.73 -7.67
CA PRO A 309 -7.26 19.11 -7.32
C PRO A 309 -7.02 19.42 -5.85
N ILE A 310 -6.71 20.69 -5.54
CA ILE A 310 -6.39 21.15 -4.17
C ILE A 310 -7.07 22.44 -3.76
N TYR A 311 -7.98 22.98 -4.58
CA TYR A 311 -8.69 24.22 -4.25
C TYR A 311 -9.54 24.02 -3.00
N GLY A 312 -9.37 24.94 -2.03
CA GLY A 312 -10.04 24.84 -0.73
C GLY A 312 -9.20 24.13 0.36
N TRP A 313 -8.14 23.42 0.00
CA TRP A 313 -7.22 22.87 1.00
C TRP A 313 -6.59 23.99 1.84
N ARG A 314 -6.39 23.73 3.14
CA ARG A 314 -5.92 24.72 4.14
C ARG A 314 -4.63 25.48 3.80
N THR A 315 -3.80 24.95 2.90
CA THR A 315 -2.58 25.61 2.43
C THR A 315 -2.65 25.97 0.95
N TYR A 316 -3.86 25.94 0.37
CA TYR A 316 -4.07 26.33 -1.02
C TYR A 316 -3.60 27.76 -1.28
N GLU A 317 -2.85 27.91 -2.37
CA GLU A 317 -2.52 29.17 -3.00
C GLU A 317 -2.46 28.96 -4.51
N PRO A 318 -2.76 29.98 -5.35
CA PRO A 318 -2.77 29.81 -6.80
C PRO A 318 -1.45 29.23 -7.36
N PHE A 319 -0.30 29.66 -6.84
CA PHE A 319 1.01 29.16 -7.29
C PHE A 319 1.20 27.66 -7.04
N ARG A 320 0.55 27.09 -6.02
CA ARG A 320 0.60 25.64 -5.74
C ARG A 320 -0.19 24.86 -6.78
N ASP A 321 -1.33 25.38 -7.19
CA ASP A 321 -2.11 24.77 -8.27
C ASP A 321 -1.43 24.93 -9.63
N GLU A 322 -0.75 26.05 -9.88
CA GLU A 322 0.09 26.23 -11.06
C GLU A 322 1.21 25.20 -11.12
N LEU A 323 1.91 24.97 -9.99
CA LEU A 323 2.94 23.94 -9.87
C LEU A 323 2.35 22.54 -10.11
N ARG A 324 1.24 22.21 -9.48
CA ARG A 324 0.53 20.94 -9.67
C ARG A 324 0.15 20.73 -11.15
N ARG A 325 -0.42 21.72 -11.79
CA ARG A 325 -0.80 21.65 -13.21
C ARG A 325 0.40 21.49 -14.13
N ALA A 326 1.52 22.15 -13.84
CA ALA A 326 2.75 21.99 -14.61
C ALA A 326 3.27 20.54 -14.56
N VAL A 327 3.27 19.92 -13.38
CA VAL A 327 3.63 18.51 -13.20
C VAL A 327 2.64 17.60 -13.95
N ASN A 328 1.33 17.85 -13.81
CA ASN A 328 0.30 17.06 -14.50
C ASN A 328 0.41 17.15 -16.03
N GLU A 329 0.73 18.33 -16.55
CA GLU A 329 0.95 18.54 -17.97
C GLU A 329 2.13 17.72 -18.50
N TRP A 330 3.22 17.64 -17.73
CA TRP A 330 4.33 16.75 -18.05
C TRP A 330 3.92 15.28 -18.00
N ILE A 331 3.18 14.83 -16.95
CA ILE A 331 2.70 13.45 -16.85
C ILE A 331 1.86 13.06 -18.06
N ARG A 332 0.98 13.97 -18.55
CA ARG A 332 0.13 13.73 -19.72
C ARG A 332 0.89 13.61 -21.04
N LYS A 333 2.07 14.25 -21.15
CA LYS A 333 2.81 14.38 -22.42
C LYS A 333 4.06 13.54 -22.50
N THR A 334 4.59 13.08 -21.38
CA THR A 334 5.86 12.36 -21.38
C THR A 334 5.76 11.03 -22.10
N ALA A 335 6.78 10.73 -22.93
CA ALA A 335 6.96 9.43 -23.57
C ALA A 335 7.77 8.44 -22.69
N GLU A 336 8.13 8.85 -21.48
CA GLU A 336 8.95 8.05 -20.57
C GLU A 336 8.17 6.95 -19.83
N ILE A 337 6.83 6.95 -19.95
CA ILE A 337 5.92 6.01 -19.28
C ILE A 337 5.05 5.27 -20.30
N GLU A 338 4.49 4.13 -19.89
CA GLU A 338 3.54 3.35 -20.69
C GLU A 338 2.19 4.05 -20.86
N GLY A 339 1.77 4.84 -19.87
CA GLY A 339 0.52 5.58 -19.93
C GLY A 339 0.27 6.51 -18.76
N CYS A 340 -0.53 7.53 -19.00
CA CYS A 340 -1.06 8.44 -18.01
C CYS A 340 -2.47 7.99 -17.60
N ILE A 341 -2.74 7.96 -16.29
CA ILE A 341 -4.09 7.78 -15.73
C ILE A 341 -4.53 9.16 -15.21
N ASP A 342 -5.44 9.81 -15.94
CA ASP A 342 -5.77 11.21 -15.69
C ASP A 342 -6.81 11.38 -14.57
N PHE A 343 -6.42 11.06 -13.33
CA PHE A 343 -7.26 11.21 -12.15
C PHE A 343 -7.72 12.65 -11.92
N ASP A 344 -6.86 13.63 -12.21
CA ASP A 344 -7.18 15.06 -12.11
C ASP A 344 -8.40 15.39 -12.97
N LYS A 345 -8.35 15.05 -14.26
CA LYS A 345 -9.46 15.29 -15.19
C LYS A 345 -10.74 14.53 -14.81
N ALA A 346 -10.60 13.33 -14.27
CA ALA A 346 -11.72 12.48 -13.89
C ALA A 346 -12.49 13.01 -12.68
N LEU A 347 -11.83 13.78 -11.80
CA LEU A 347 -12.36 14.19 -10.49
C LEU A 347 -12.54 15.70 -10.34
N CYS A 348 -12.00 16.53 -11.23
CA CYS A 348 -12.11 17.98 -11.12
C CYS A 348 -13.52 18.49 -11.44
N ASP A 349 -13.87 19.61 -10.86
CA ASP A 349 -15.06 20.39 -11.21
C ASP A 349 -14.88 21.05 -12.59
N SER A 350 -15.91 20.97 -13.43
CA SER A 350 -15.84 21.49 -14.80
C SER A 350 -15.78 23.02 -14.87
N ALA A 351 -16.31 23.73 -13.87
CA ALA A 351 -16.29 25.18 -13.78
C ALA A 351 -15.03 25.71 -13.08
N ASN A 352 -14.43 24.89 -12.18
CA ASN A 352 -13.19 25.22 -11.48
C ASN A 352 -12.26 24.00 -11.45
N PRO A 353 -11.43 23.77 -12.47
CA PRO A 353 -10.55 22.58 -12.53
C PRO A 353 -9.49 22.49 -11.42
N ALA A 354 -9.31 23.51 -10.59
CA ALA A 354 -8.48 23.46 -9.39
C ALA A 354 -9.18 22.78 -8.20
N ALA A 355 -10.52 22.63 -8.26
CA ALA A 355 -11.35 22.01 -7.23
C ALA A 355 -11.81 20.60 -7.65
N PHE A 356 -12.11 19.77 -6.67
CA PHE A 356 -12.89 18.55 -6.90
C PHE A 356 -14.31 18.90 -7.34
N ALA A 357 -14.91 18.08 -8.19
CA ALA A 357 -16.35 18.04 -8.31
C ALA A 357 -16.96 17.67 -6.94
N LYS A 358 -18.13 18.25 -6.64
CA LYS A 358 -18.73 18.20 -5.30
C LYS A 358 -18.86 16.76 -4.74
N GLU A 359 -19.24 15.82 -5.56
CA GLU A 359 -19.41 14.41 -5.18
C GLU A 359 -18.08 13.68 -4.91
N TYR A 360 -16.97 14.24 -5.39
CA TYR A 360 -15.65 13.64 -5.30
C TYR A 360 -14.79 14.20 -4.16
N ASP A 361 -15.23 15.27 -3.51
CA ASP A 361 -14.54 15.86 -2.36
C ASP A 361 -14.96 15.15 -1.06
N SER A 362 -13.99 14.77 -0.22
CA SER A 362 -14.28 14.26 1.12
C SER A 362 -14.73 15.34 2.10
N GLY A 363 -14.58 16.62 1.71
CA GLY A 363 -14.85 17.80 2.54
C GLY A 363 -13.60 18.45 3.13
N ASP A 364 -12.43 17.86 2.96
CA ASP A 364 -11.15 18.48 3.33
C ASP A 364 -10.42 19.14 2.16
N HIS A 365 -10.94 18.98 0.93
CA HIS A 365 -10.44 19.56 -0.31
C HIS A 365 -9.04 19.06 -0.73
N LEU A 366 -8.64 17.88 -0.27
CA LEU A 366 -7.39 17.20 -0.63
C LEU A 366 -7.60 15.71 -0.89
N HIS A 367 -8.34 15.05 0.02
CA HIS A 367 -8.59 13.62 -0.10
C HIS A 367 -9.90 13.35 -0.84
N PRO A 368 -9.91 12.35 -1.71
CA PRO A 368 -11.11 11.93 -2.43
C PRO A 368 -12.21 11.39 -1.51
N SER A 369 -13.47 11.55 -1.92
CA SER A 369 -14.60 10.84 -1.34
C SER A 369 -14.59 9.35 -1.71
N LEU A 370 -15.47 8.54 -1.11
CA LEU A 370 -15.62 7.12 -1.52
C LEU A 370 -15.99 6.98 -3.00
N ALA A 371 -16.88 7.84 -3.51
CA ALA A 371 -17.26 7.86 -4.92
C ALA A 371 -16.07 8.20 -5.84
N ALA A 372 -15.19 9.11 -5.38
CA ALA A 372 -13.97 9.44 -6.12
C ALA A 372 -12.98 8.28 -6.15
N TYR A 373 -12.81 7.52 -5.07
CA TYR A 373 -11.94 6.34 -5.08
C TYR A 373 -12.45 5.24 -6.03
N GLU A 374 -13.76 5.04 -6.09
CA GLU A 374 -14.38 4.15 -7.07
C GLU A 374 -14.11 4.64 -8.50
N ARG A 375 -14.28 5.97 -8.73
CA ARG A 375 -13.97 6.59 -10.02
C ARG A 375 -12.51 6.44 -10.39
N MET A 376 -11.57 6.66 -9.48
CA MET A 376 -10.13 6.45 -9.72
C MET A 376 -9.84 5.01 -10.15
N ALA A 377 -10.42 4.04 -9.47
CA ALA A 377 -10.27 2.62 -9.84
C ALA A 377 -10.82 2.34 -11.25
N ALA A 378 -11.91 2.99 -11.65
CA ALA A 378 -12.50 2.85 -12.98
C ALA A 378 -11.66 3.48 -14.09
N GLU A 379 -10.85 4.52 -13.78
CA GLU A 379 -9.95 5.16 -14.75
C GLU A 379 -8.71 4.32 -15.08
N VAL A 380 -8.37 3.32 -14.28
CA VAL A 380 -7.24 2.44 -14.56
C VAL A 380 -7.51 1.65 -15.86
N PRO A 381 -6.63 1.76 -16.89
CA PRO A 381 -6.91 1.17 -18.19
C PRO A 381 -6.95 -0.37 -18.12
N GLU A 382 -7.91 -0.95 -18.80
CA GLU A 382 -8.09 -2.41 -18.87
C GLU A 382 -6.86 -3.13 -19.44
N SER A 383 -6.15 -2.51 -20.38
CA SER A 383 -4.91 -3.01 -20.98
C SER A 383 -3.79 -3.20 -19.94
N LEU A 384 -3.82 -2.46 -18.82
CA LEU A 384 -2.92 -2.66 -17.70
C LEU A 384 -3.35 -3.85 -16.84
N LEU A 385 -4.65 -4.12 -16.76
CA LEU A 385 -5.21 -5.12 -15.85
C LEU A 385 -5.31 -6.52 -16.48
N ARG A 386 -5.55 -6.60 -17.79
CA ARG A 386 -5.64 -7.87 -18.52
C ARG A 386 -4.29 -8.26 -19.14
N LEU A 387 -4.00 -9.56 -19.13
CA LEU A 387 -2.94 -10.08 -19.99
C LEU A 387 -3.34 -9.85 -21.45
N LEU A 388 -2.45 -9.25 -22.21
CA LEU A 388 -2.65 -9.20 -23.66
C LEU A 388 -2.74 -10.64 -24.15
N SER A 389 -3.89 -11.02 -24.71
CA SER A 389 -4.03 -12.29 -25.42
C SER A 389 -2.97 -12.29 -26.52
N ILE A 390 -1.92 -13.10 -26.35
CA ILE A 390 -1.01 -13.39 -27.46
C ILE A 390 -1.88 -14.20 -28.42
N CYS A 391 -2.55 -13.50 -29.34
CA CYS A 391 -3.14 -14.17 -30.49
C CYS A 391 -1.98 -14.78 -31.27
N PRO A 392 -1.86 -16.09 -31.42
CA PRO A 392 -0.81 -16.64 -32.27
C PRO A 392 -0.95 -16.01 -33.68
N PRO A 393 0.13 -15.63 -34.32
CA PRO A 393 0.05 -15.12 -35.69
C PRO A 393 -0.65 -16.17 -36.55
N LYS A 394 -1.68 -15.71 -37.30
CA LYS A 394 -2.41 -16.54 -38.30
C LYS A 394 -1.47 -17.00 -39.40
#